data_e4f1a4c7e15cbaf829d441bdc568e10c
#
_entry.id   e4f1a4c7e15cbaf829d441bdc568e10c
#
_cell.length_a   1.000
_cell.length_b   1.000
_cell.length_c   1.000
_cell.angle_alpha   90.00
_cell.angle_beta   90.00
_cell.angle_gamma   90.00
#
_symmetry.space_group_name_H-M   'P 1'
#
loop_
_entity.id
_entity.type
_entity.pdbx_description
1 polymer ?
#
loop_
_entity_poly.entity_id
_entity_poly.type
_entity_poly.pdbx_seq_one_letter_code
_entity_poly.pdbx_strand_id
1 'polypeptide(L)'
;MKSSHQIEFTAGIFMLLAIAGLIFLAVQATDRGAVSGGSYTLVADFSNIGGLRPRAAVSLAGVTIGQVERIELDPVSFDARVTMRISDRFDELPDDTSASIVTAGILGDQYVSLEPGGSPDVLVDGDRILLTNSALVLEQLISRFMFNTDGDN
;
A
#
# COMPACT_ATOMS: atom_id res chain seq x y z
N MET A 1 15.42 8.28 -58.69
CA MET A 1 14.42 8.77 -57.74
C MET A 1 13.59 7.65 -57.07
N LYS A 2 14.05 6.38 -57.01
CA LYS A 2 13.33 5.27 -56.35
C LYS A 2 13.85 4.91 -54.94
N SER A 3 14.95 5.53 -54.50
CA SER A 3 15.55 5.16 -53.20
C SER A 3 15.04 5.94 -52.01
N SER A 4 14.44 7.11 -52.20
CA SER A 4 13.91 7.92 -51.05
C SER A 4 12.68 7.31 -50.39
N HIS A 5 11.74 6.74 -51.16
CA HIS A 5 10.56 6.09 -50.60
C HIS A 5 10.86 4.84 -49.76
N GLN A 6 11.91 4.11 -50.11
CA GLN A 6 12.31 2.93 -49.32
C GLN A 6 12.97 3.35 -47.99
N ILE A 7 13.74 4.43 -48.01
CA ILE A 7 14.36 4.98 -46.81
C ILE A 7 13.31 5.57 -45.84
N GLU A 8 12.34 6.31 -46.40
CA GLU A 8 11.23 6.86 -45.64
C GLU A 8 10.35 5.75 -45.02
N PHE A 9 10.09 4.69 -45.76
CA PHE A 9 9.30 3.55 -45.28
C PHE A 9 10.03 2.78 -44.17
N THR A 10 11.34 2.51 -44.36
CA THR A 10 12.14 1.82 -43.31
C THR A 10 12.31 2.68 -42.08
N ALA A 11 12.48 4.00 -42.21
CA ALA A 11 12.52 4.92 -41.07
C ALA A 11 11.18 4.95 -40.31
N GLY A 12 10.06 4.91 -41.02
CA GLY A 12 8.71 4.83 -40.43
C GLY A 12 8.50 3.57 -39.64
N ILE A 13 8.89 2.40 -40.19
CA ILE A 13 8.81 1.11 -39.46
C ILE A 13 9.70 1.13 -38.21
N PHE A 14 10.92 1.64 -38.35
CA PHE A 14 11.83 1.72 -37.18
C PHE A 14 11.26 2.59 -36.06
N MET A 15 10.64 3.71 -36.42
CA MET A 15 10.00 4.60 -35.44
C MET A 15 8.80 3.94 -34.74
N LEU A 16 7.99 3.18 -35.49
CA LEU A 16 6.87 2.41 -34.91
C LEU A 16 7.37 1.32 -33.95
N LEU A 17 8.43 0.61 -34.30
CA LEU A 17 9.04 -0.40 -33.44
C LEU A 17 9.64 0.22 -32.17
N ALA A 18 10.28 1.39 -32.27
CA ALA A 18 10.81 2.11 -31.13
C ALA A 18 9.70 2.56 -30.17
N ILE A 19 8.59 3.09 -30.69
CA ILE A 19 7.42 3.49 -29.88
C ILE A 19 6.79 2.25 -29.23
N ALA A 20 6.60 1.15 -29.97
CA ALA A 20 6.07 -0.08 -29.43
C ALA A 20 6.97 -0.65 -28.32
N GLY A 21 8.29 -0.61 -28.49
CA GLY A 21 9.27 -1.00 -27.48
C GLY A 21 9.21 -0.13 -26.22
N LEU A 22 9.06 1.19 -26.37
CA LEU A 22 8.90 2.11 -25.24
C LEU A 22 7.60 1.84 -24.47
N ILE A 23 6.49 1.61 -25.17
CA ILE A 23 5.21 1.27 -24.54
C ILE A 23 5.34 -0.06 -23.78
N PHE A 24 5.97 -1.06 -24.39
CA PHE A 24 6.20 -2.36 -23.75
C PHE A 24 7.05 -2.23 -22.48
N LEU A 25 8.14 -1.45 -22.52
CA LEU A 25 8.97 -1.18 -21.36
C LEU A 25 8.23 -0.39 -20.28
N ALA A 26 7.38 0.57 -20.67
CA ALA A 26 6.58 1.34 -19.73
C ALA A 26 5.57 0.46 -18.97
N VAL A 27 4.88 -0.46 -19.67
CA VAL A 27 3.97 -1.42 -19.06
C VAL A 27 4.73 -2.34 -18.10
N GLN A 28 5.88 -2.88 -18.52
CA GLN A 28 6.67 -3.77 -17.69
C GLN A 28 7.28 -3.08 -16.46
N ALA A 29 7.61 -1.78 -16.57
CA ALA A 29 8.08 -0.99 -15.43
C ALA A 29 6.97 -0.71 -14.40
N THR A 30 5.72 -0.63 -14.85
CA THR A 30 4.56 -0.41 -13.98
C THR A 30 4.23 -1.67 -13.16
N ASP A 31 4.44 -2.87 -13.71
CA ASP A 31 4.15 -4.13 -13.02
C ASP A 31 5.22 -4.54 -11.98
N ARG A 32 6.38 -3.88 -11.95
CA ARG A 32 7.45 -4.20 -10.98
C ARG A 32 7.13 -3.84 -9.53
N GLY A 33 6.04 -3.13 -9.27
CA GLY A 33 5.50 -2.90 -7.93
C GLY A 33 4.47 -3.94 -7.48
N ALA A 34 4.02 -4.81 -8.38
CA ALA A 34 3.11 -5.89 -8.04
C ALA A 34 3.89 -7.03 -7.38
N VAL A 35 3.37 -7.57 -6.32
CA VAL A 35 3.87 -8.81 -5.68
C VAL A 35 3.89 -9.89 -6.77
N SER A 36 5.10 -10.28 -7.24
CA SER A 36 5.27 -11.33 -8.25
C SER A 36 4.98 -12.68 -7.60
N GLY A 37 3.79 -13.20 -7.84
CA GLY A 37 3.30 -14.45 -7.27
C GLY A 37 1.80 -14.36 -7.07
N GLY A 38 1.17 -15.38 -6.54
CA GLY A 38 -0.18 -15.31 -6.02
C GLY A 38 -0.26 -14.30 -4.88
N SER A 39 -1.43 -13.77 -4.65
CA SER A 39 -1.69 -12.82 -3.57
C SER A 39 -3.13 -12.96 -3.12
N TYR A 40 -3.38 -12.69 -1.86
CA TYR A 40 -4.71 -12.62 -1.28
C TYR A 40 -4.95 -11.24 -0.68
N THR A 41 -6.20 -10.93 -0.43
CA THR A 41 -6.65 -9.59 -0.02
C THR A 41 -7.08 -9.63 1.43
N LEU A 42 -6.62 -8.67 2.23
CA LEU A 42 -7.13 -8.42 3.57
C LEU A 42 -7.69 -7.01 3.66
N VAL A 43 -8.68 -6.84 4.53
CA VAL A 43 -9.35 -5.56 4.75
C VAL A 43 -9.14 -5.14 6.20
N ALA A 44 -8.87 -3.85 6.44
CA ALA A 44 -8.80 -3.27 7.78
C ALA A 44 -9.50 -1.91 7.79
N ASP A 45 -10.29 -1.63 8.81
CA ASP A 45 -10.97 -0.35 8.97
C ASP A 45 -10.23 0.47 10.04
N PHE A 46 -9.93 1.73 9.72
CA PHE A 46 -9.23 2.66 10.60
C PHE A 46 -10.03 3.95 10.77
N SER A 47 -10.11 4.46 12.00
CA SER A 47 -10.76 5.74 12.25
C SER A 47 -9.95 6.94 11.73
N ASN A 48 -8.64 6.77 11.53
CA ASN A 48 -7.76 7.78 10.94
C ASN A 48 -6.57 7.11 10.27
N ILE A 49 -6.38 7.39 8.98
CA ILE A 49 -5.27 6.86 8.20
C ILE A 49 -4.07 7.81 8.09
N GLY A 50 -4.20 9.06 8.59
CA GLY A 50 -3.16 10.07 8.46
C GLY A 50 -2.77 10.33 7.01
N GLY A 51 -1.49 10.13 6.68
CA GLY A 51 -0.94 10.29 5.32
C GLY A 51 -0.80 8.97 4.55
N LEU A 52 -1.42 7.87 4.99
CA LEU A 52 -1.37 6.58 4.27
C LEU A 52 -1.94 6.73 2.85
N ARG A 53 -1.27 6.11 1.89
CA ARG A 53 -1.64 6.22 0.47
C ARG A 53 -1.76 4.83 -0.17
N PRO A 54 -2.51 4.70 -1.27
CA PRO A 54 -2.42 3.51 -2.11
C PRO A 54 -0.97 3.24 -2.53
N ARG A 55 -0.60 1.97 -2.60
CA ARG A 55 0.76 1.44 -2.83
C ARG A 55 1.72 1.59 -1.64
N ALA A 56 1.28 2.09 -0.49
CA ALA A 56 2.06 2.04 0.73
C ALA A 56 2.41 0.59 1.09
N ALA A 57 3.56 0.37 1.68
CA ALA A 57 3.99 -0.97 2.07
C ALA A 57 3.09 -1.55 3.17
N VAL A 58 2.90 -2.86 3.14
CA VAL A 58 2.40 -3.65 4.27
C VAL A 58 3.56 -4.52 4.74
N SER A 59 3.92 -4.39 6.00
CA SER A 59 5.08 -5.08 6.58
C SER A 59 4.70 -5.96 7.78
N LEU A 60 5.45 -7.02 7.96
CA LEU A 60 5.41 -7.93 9.10
C LEU A 60 6.81 -8.00 9.69
N ALA A 61 6.96 -7.69 10.97
CA ALA A 61 8.27 -7.66 11.62
C ALA A 61 9.33 -6.81 10.86
N GLY A 62 8.91 -5.74 10.19
CA GLY A 62 9.80 -4.86 9.40
C GLY A 62 10.08 -5.33 7.98
N VAL A 63 9.59 -6.51 7.58
CA VAL A 63 9.74 -7.05 6.21
C VAL A 63 8.49 -6.74 5.40
N THR A 64 8.65 -6.18 4.21
CA THR A 64 7.51 -5.92 3.31
C THR A 64 6.96 -7.24 2.77
N ILE A 65 5.68 -7.51 3.05
CA ILE A 65 4.96 -8.71 2.64
C ILE A 65 3.83 -8.41 1.66
N GLY A 66 3.48 -7.14 1.49
CA GLY A 66 2.39 -6.70 0.64
C GLY A 66 2.37 -5.20 0.43
N GLN A 67 1.24 -4.73 -0.08
CA GLN A 67 1.01 -3.30 -0.30
C GLN A 67 -0.47 -2.95 -0.15
N VAL A 68 -0.75 -1.70 0.19
CA VAL A 68 -2.09 -1.12 0.15
C VAL A 68 -2.56 -1.05 -1.30
N GLU A 69 -3.70 -1.66 -1.58
CA GLU A 69 -4.30 -1.65 -2.91
C GLU A 69 -5.22 -0.45 -3.08
N ARG A 70 -6.15 -0.26 -2.13
CA ARG A 70 -7.22 0.73 -2.19
C ARG A 70 -7.55 1.26 -0.80
N ILE A 71 -7.97 2.52 -0.76
CA ILE A 71 -8.47 3.17 0.45
C ILE A 71 -9.81 3.81 0.10
N GLU A 72 -10.85 3.50 0.87
CA GLU A 72 -12.21 4.00 0.68
C GLU A 72 -12.77 4.46 2.03
N LEU A 73 -13.63 5.47 2.02
CA LEU A 73 -14.37 5.86 3.22
C LEU A 73 -15.68 5.08 3.28
N ASP A 74 -15.92 4.41 4.39
CA ASP A 74 -17.22 3.79 4.64
C ASP A 74 -18.25 4.89 4.97
N PRO A 75 -19.33 5.03 4.19
CA PRO A 75 -20.27 6.12 4.36
C PRO A 75 -21.18 5.97 5.61
N VAL A 76 -21.15 4.82 6.27
CA VAL A 76 -21.98 4.53 7.44
C VAL A 76 -21.21 4.69 8.73
N SER A 77 -20.03 4.05 8.82
CA SER A 77 -19.17 4.13 10.01
C SER A 77 -18.25 5.36 10.00
N PHE A 78 -18.02 5.94 8.82
CA PHE A 78 -17.03 7.00 8.57
C PHE A 78 -15.59 6.58 8.87
N ASP A 79 -15.33 5.27 8.89
CA ASP A 79 -13.99 4.73 8.96
C ASP A 79 -13.37 4.61 7.58
N ALA A 80 -12.06 4.73 7.51
CA ALA A 80 -11.31 4.49 6.29
C ALA A 80 -11.06 2.98 6.13
N ARG A 81 -11.68 2.38 5.12
CA ARG A 81 -11.47 1.00 4.74
C ARG A 81 -10.23 0.87 3.87
N VAL A 82 -9.24 0.18 4.38
CA VAL A 82 -7.97 -0.08 3.70
C VAL A 82 -7.96 -1.52 3.20
N THR A 83 -7.92 -1.68 1.88
CA THR A 83 -7.75 -2.98 1.23
C THR A 83 -6.27 -3.20 0.97
N MET A 84 -5.73 -4.31 1.45
CA MET A 84 -4.33 -4.66 1.35
C MET A 84 -4.17 -5.94 0.54
N ARG A 85 -3.16 -5.98 -0.33
CA ARG A 85 -2.77 -7.18 -1.07
C ARG A 85 -1.51 -7.76 -0.44
N ILE A 86 -1.60 -9.00 0.02
CA ILE A 86 -0.53 -9.71 0.71
C ILE A 86 -0.05 -10.84 -0.21
N SER A 87 1.27 -11.10 -0.21
CA SER A 87 1.82 -12.24 -0.95
C SER A 87 1.37 -13.56 -0.32
N ASP A 88 0.97 -14.52 -1.14
CA ASP A 88 0.57 -15.88 -0.73
C ASP A 88 1.70 -16.71 -0.10
N ARG A 89 2.92 -16.18 -0.08
CA ARG A 89 4.02 -16.74 0.74
C ARG A 89 3.77 -16.62 2.24
N PHE A 90 2.84 -15.76 2.64
CA PHE A 90 2.49 -15.42 4.02
C PHE A 90 1.00 -15.66 4.26
N ASP A 91 0.51 -16.84 3.90
CA ASP A 91 -0.89 -17.26 3.98
C ASP A 91 -1.29 -17.81 5.36
N GLU A 92 -0.35 -17.93 6.29
CA GLU A 92 -0.58 -18.41 7.65
C GLU A 92 -0.65 -17.27 8.68
N LEU A 93 -1.23 -16.12 8.32
CA LEU A 93 -1.44 -15.03 9.28
C LEU A 93 -2.58 -15.38 10.23
N PRO A 94 -2.35 -15.37 11.57
CA PRO A 94 -3.41 -15.60 12.55
C PRO A 94 -4.57 -14.62 12.42
N ASP A 95 -5.79 -15.04 12.71
CA ASP A 95 -6.99 -14.20 12.64
C ASP A 95 -7.01 -13.07 13.67
N ASP A 96 -6.26 -13.22 14.77
CA ASP A 96 -6.03 -12.20 15.80
C ASP A 96 -4.84 -11.26 15.47
N THR A 97 -4.37 -11.27 14.21
CA THR A 97 -3.37 -10.30 13.74
C THR A 97 -3.88 -8.87 13.86
N SER A 98 -3.05 -7.98 14.40
CA SER A 98 -3.35 -6.56 14.45
C SER A 98 -2.70 -5.78 13.31
N ALA A 99 -3.38 -4.71 12.86
CA ALA A 99 -2.88 -3.79 11.84
C ALA A 99 -2.72 -2.38 12.42
N SER A 100 -1.53 -1.84 12.31
CA SER A 100 -1.18 -0.51 12.80
C SER A 100 -0.67 0.38 11.67
N ILE A 101 -1.13 1.63 11.59
CA ILE A 101 -0.56 2.61 10.67
C ILE A 101 0.59 3.32 11.39
N VAL A 102 1.79 3.16 10.86
CA VAL A 102 3.01 3.71 11.44
C VAL A 102 3.79 4.53 10.42
N THR A 103 4.64 5.45 10.91
CA THR A 103 5.48 6.31 10.08
C THR A 103 6.89 5.75 10.01
N ALA A 104 7.49 5.69 8.84
CA ALA A 104 8.87 5.25 8.66
C ALA A 104 9.85 6.30 9.21
N GLY A 105 10.31 6.08 10.43
CA GLY A 105 11.12 7.06 11.15
C GLY A 105 10.30 8.28 11.62
N ILE A 106 10.93 9.45 11.70
CA ILE A 106 10.31 10.66 12.25
C ILE A 106 9.49 11.43 11.19
N LEU A 107 9.92 11.42 9.93
CA LEU A 107 9.36 12.22 8.84
C LEU A 107 9.11 11.41 7.56
N GLY A 108 9.11 10.06 7.65
CA GLY A 108 8.94 9.19 6.49
C GLY A 108 7.48 8.99 6.09
N ASP A 109 7.29 8.22 5.02
CA ASP A 109 5.97 7.82 4.55
C ASP A 109 5.30 6.88 5.56
N GLN A 110 3.96 6.90 5.57
CA GLN A 110 3.20 5.97 6.39
C GLN A 110 3.00 4.64 5.67
N TYR A 111 3.02 3.58 6.45
CA TYR A 111 2.81 2.21 5.99
C TYR A 111 2.00 1.41 7.00
N VAL A 112 1.50 0.25 6.61
CA VAL A 112 0.77 -0.65 7.51
C VAL A 112 1.75 -1.67 8.09
N SER A 113 1.83 -1.73 9.42
CA SER A 113 2.55 -2.77 10.16
C SER A 113 1.56 -3.80 10.67
N LEU A 114 1.77 -5.06 10.32
CA LEU A 114 1.03 -6.19 10.85
C LEU A 114 1.83 -6.83 11.99
N GLU A 115 1.10 -7.17 13.04
CA GLU A 115 1.64 -7.88 14.20
C GLU A 115 0.79 -9.14 14.41
N PRO A 116 1.35 -10.34 14.15
CA PRO A 116 0.61 -11.58 14.30
C PRO A 116 0.31 -11.86 15.76
N GLY A 117 -0.87 -12.38 16.03
CA GLY A 117 -1.26 -12.86 17.34
C GLY A 117 -0.84 -14.30 17.60
N GLY A 118 -1.63 -15.02 18.37
CA GLY A 118 -1.36 -16.43 18.75
C GLY A 118 -2.52 -17.37 18.45
N SER A 119 -3.51 -16.93 17.68
CA SER A 119 -4.65 -17.77 17.29
C SER A 119 -4.21 -18.93 16.40
N PRO A 120 -4.81 -20.13 16.54
CA PRO A 120 -4.61 -21.22 15.61
C PRO A 120 -5.36 -21.05 14.29
N ASP A 121 -6.36 -20.16 14.24
CA ASP A 121 -7.11 -19.87 13.03
C ASP A 121 -6.38 -18.85 12.20
N VAL A 122 -6.49 -18.92 10.85
CA VAL A 122 -5.76 -18.07 9.92
C VAL A 122 -6.69 -17.20 9.08
N LEU A 123 -6.23 -16.02 8.72
CA LEU A 123 -6.92 -15.10 7.81
C LEU A 123 -6.90 -15.66 6.39
N VAL A 124 -8.06 -15.66 5.73
CA VAL A 124 -8.21 -16.06 4.34
C VAL A 124 -8.52 -14.86 3.43
N ASP A 125 -8.52 -15.10 2.11
CA ASP A 125 -8.78 -14.03 1.13
C ASP A 125 -10.14 -13.35 1.38
N GLY A 126 -10.11 -12.03 1.47
CA GLY A 126 -11.26 -11.19 1.75
C GLY A 126 -11.56 -10.96 3.23
N ASP A 127 -10.82 -11.58 4.13
CA ASP A 127 -11.04 -11.43 5.57
C ASP A 127 -10.71 -10.02 6.08
N ARG A 128 -11.34 -9.71 7.22
CA ARG A 128 -11.14 -8.43 7.90
C ARG A 128 -10.29 -8.59 9.15
N ILE A 129 -9.25 -7.77 9.23
CA ILE A 129 -8.47 -7.58 10.46
C ILE A 129 -9.29 -6.72 11.41
N LEU A 130 -9.60 -7.27 12.58
CA LEU A 130 -10.46 -6.62 13.58
C LEU A 130 -9.69 -5.70 14.51
N LEU A 131 -8.43 -6.02 14.79
CA LEU A 131 -7.57 -5.26 15.68
C LEU A 131 -6.80 -4.21 14.90
N THR A 132 -7.27 -2.96 14.92
CA THR A 132 -6.66 -1.87 14.16
C THR A 132 -6.22 -0.73 15.07
N ASN A 133 -5.02 -0.21 14.82
CA ASN A 133 -4.50 0.98 15.47
C ASN A 133 -4.32 2.09 14.42
N SER A 134 -5.08 3.17 14.58
CA SER A 134 -5.05 4.31 13.67
C SER A 134 -3.74 5.08 13.75
N ALA A 135 -3.45 5.85 12.70
CA ALA A 135 -2.26 6.68 12.64
C ALA A 135 -2.17 7.66 13.82
N LEU A 136 -1.00 7.70 14.45
CA LEU A 136 -0.70 8.73 15.46
C LEU A 136 -0.31 10.02 14.75
N VAL A 137 -1.09 11.07 14.96
CA VAL A 137 -0.80 12.42 14.48
C VAL A 137 -0.01 13.16 15.55
N LEU A 138 1.29 13.35 15.33
CA LEU A 138 2.22 13.98 16.29
C LEU A 138 1.73 15.38 16.71
N GLU A 139 1.12 16.13 15.82
CA GLU A 139 0.56 17.45 16.08
C GLU A 139 -0.53 17.42 17.17
N GLN A 140 -1.33 16.37 17.19
CA GLN A 140 -2.36 16.18 18.23
C GLN A 140 -1.74 15.87 19.60
N LEU A 141 -0.65 15.11 19.63
CA LEU A 141 0.08 14.81 20.87
C LEU A 141 0.73 16.07 21.45
N ILE A 142 1.39 16.86 20.60
CA ILE A 142 2.02 18.13 21.01
C ILE A 142 0.96 19.11 21.50
N SER A 143 -0.15 19.23 20.79
CA SER A 143 -1.27 20.10 21.19
C SER A 143 -1.81 19.71 22.57
N ARG A 144 -2.07 18.43 22.82
CA ARG A 144 -2.54 17.96 24.14
C ARG A 144 -1.53 18.22 25.24
N PHE A 145 -0.23 18.07 24.97
CA PHE A 145 0.81 18.33 25.95
C PHE A 145 0.90 19.83 26.32
N MET A 146 0.82 20.70 25.31
CA MET A 146 0.85 22.15 25.53
C MET A 146 -0.37 22.66 26.29
N PHE A 147 -1.57 22.15 26.03
CA PHE A 147 -2.79 22.56 26.72
C PHE A 147 -2.89 21.99 28.13
N ASN A 148 -2.29 20.84 28.44
CA ASN A 148 -2.29 20.29 29.81
C ASN A 148 -1.26 20.95 30.72
N THR A 149 -0.31 21.72 30.19
CA THR A 149 0.72 22.42 30.99
C THR A 149 0.20 23.78 31.53
N ASP A 150 -0.86 24.33 30.93
CA ASP A 150 -1.44 25.62 31.35
C ASP A 150 -2.55 25.50 32.42
N GLY A 151 -2.85 24.29 32.89
CA GLY A 151 -3.94 24.02 33.83
C GLY A 151 -3.54 23.92 35.32
N ASP A 152 -2.26 24.08 35.66
CA ASP A 152 -1.78 23.87 37.05
C ASP A 152 -1.06 25.13 37.59
N ASN A 153 -1.85 26.25 37.67
CA ASN A 153 -1.39 27.45 38.37
C ASN A 153 -2.56 28.12 39.10
#